data_f48ab034056cae499c67969bd809ea82
#
_entry.id   f48ab034056cae499c67969bd809ea82
#
_cell.length_a   1.000
_cell.length_b   1.000
_cell.length_c   1.000
_cell.angle_alpha   90.00
_cell.angle_beta   90.00
_cell.angle_gamma   90.00
#
_symmetry.space_group_name_H-M   'P 1'
#
loop_
_entity.id
_entity.type
_entity.pdbx_description
1 polymer ?
#
loop_
_entity_poly.entity_id
_entity_poly.type
_entity_poly.pdbx_seq_one_letter_code
_entity_poly.pdbx_strand_id
1 'polypeptide(L)' 'MENKERRDAILAMLKKTDKPVTGTEMAKACQVSRQIIVGDIALLRASGTPIISTP' A
#
# COMPACT_ATOMS: atom_id res chain seq x y z
N MET A 1 1.65 12.68 -6.28
CA MET A 1 2.60 11.59 -5.99
C MET A 1 2.59 10.61 -7.15
N GLU A 2 3.74 10.31 -7.71
CA GLU A 2 3.85 9.35 -8.81
C GLU A 2 3.59 7.92 -8.31
N ASN A 3 3.22 7.05 -9.23
CA ASN A 3 2.87 5.66 -8.90
C ASN A 3 3.99 4.94 -8.16
N LYS A 4 5.24 5.11 -8.64
CA LYS A 4 6.39 4.47 -8.00
C LYS A 4 6.60 5.00 -6.59
N GLU A 5 6.53 6.31 -6.40
CA GLU A 5 6.69 6.93 -5.10
C GLU A 5 5.62 6.45 -4.14
N ARG A 6 4.39 6.33 -4.62
CA ARG A 6 3.28 5.86 -3.81
C ARG A 6 3.50 4.41 -3.39
N ARG A 7 3.94 3.54 -4.31
CA ARG A 7 4.22 2.15 -3.97
C ARG A 7 5.38 2.04 -2.97
N ASP A 8 6.41 2.87 -3.13
CA ASP A 8 7.52 2.91 -2.18
C ASP A 8 7.04 3.35 -0.79
N ALA A 9 6.13 4.32 -0.73
CA ALA A 9 5.53 4.77 0.53
C ALA A 9 4.70 3.67 1.18
N ILE A 10 3.94 2.92 0.39
CA ILE A 10 3.16 1.78 0.87
C ILE A 10 4.08 0.73 1.49
N LEU A 11 5.16 0.38 0.80
CA LEU A 11 6.13 -0.58 1.31
C LEU A 11 6.77 -0.10 2.61
N ALA A 12 7.11 1.18 2.69
CA ALA A 12 7.69 1.74 3.89
C ALA A 12 6.73 1.66 5.08
N MET A 13 5.45 1.94 4.85
CA MET A 13 4.44 1.81 5.90
C MET A 13 4.30 0.37 6.39
N LEU A 14 4.32 -0.58 5.47
CA LEU A 14 4.20 -1.99 5.80
C LEU A 14 5.40 -2.50 6.60
N LYS A 15 6.58 -1.95 6.33
CA LYS A 15 7.81 -2.33 7.05
C LYS A 15 7.88 -1.72 8.43
N LYS A 16 7.25 -0.58 8.66
CA LYS A 16 7.32 0.12 9.94
C LYS A 16 6.40 -0.42 11.00
N THR A 17 5.43 -1.25 10.62
CA THR A 17 4.45 -1.76 11.57
C THR A 17 4.46 -3.28 11.60
N ASP A 18 4.25 -3.85 12.78
CA ASP A 18 4.10 -5.29 12.96
C ASP A 18 2.67 -5.74 12.69
N LYS A 19 1.75 -4.80 12.53
CA LYS A 19 0.34 -5.08 12.34
C LYS A 19 -0.06 -4.86 10.89
N PRO A 20 -1.06 -5.61 10.39
CA PRO A 20 -1.59 -5.35 9.05
C PRO A 20 -2.11 -3.91 8.94
N VAL A 21 -1.81 -3.27 7.81
CA VAL A 21 -2.26 -1.91 7.54
C VAL A 21 -3.45 -2.00 6.59
N THR A 22 -4.54 -1.31 6.92
CA THR A 22 -5.72 -1.32 6.06
C THR A 22 -5.52 -0.45 4.82
N GLY A 23 -6.23 -0.78 3.74
CA GLY A 23 -6.23 0.05 2.54
C GLY A 23 -6.69 1.48 2.82
N THR A 24 -7.64 1.64 3.74
CA THR A 24 -8.12 2.97 4.13
C THR A 24 -7.02 3.79 4.78
N GLU A 25 -6.24 3.19 5.67
CA GLU A 25 -5.13 3.89 6.32
C GLU A 25 -4.07 4.31 5.32
N MET A 26 -3.71 3.42 4.40
CA MET A 26 -2.76 3.73 3.35
C MET A 26 -3.26 4.82 2.42
N ALA A 27 -4.55 4.78 2.08
CA ALA A 27 -5.15 5.80 1.22
C ALA A 27 -5.09 7.18 1.87
N LYS A 28 -5.37 7.27 3.17
CA LYS A 28 -5.25 8.54 3.89
C LYS A 28 -3.82 9.05 3.92
N ALA A 29 -2.87 8.17 4.19
CA ALA A 29 -1.46 8.54 4.26
C ALA A 29 -0.94 9.01 2.89
N CYS A 30 -1.39 8.41 1.82
CA CYS A 30 -0.96 8.76 0.46
C CYS A 30 -1.84 9.82 -0.20
N GLN A 31 -2.94 10.23 0.46
CA GLN A 31 -3.88 11.22 -0.07
C GLN A 31 -4.49 10.81 -1.41
N VAL A 32 -4.86 9.54 -1.52
CA VAL A 32 -5.50 8.99 -2.71
C VAL A 32 -6.72 8.17 -2.28
N SER A 33 -7.52 7.74 -3.26
CA SER A 33 -8.66 6.89 -2.96
C SER A 33 -8.21 5.47 -2.57
N ARG A 34 -9.06 4.79 -1.81
CA ARG A 34 -8.81 3.41 -1.42
C ARG A 34 -8.65 2.49 -2.65
N GLN A 35 -9.41 2.78 -3.70
CA GLN A 35 -9.37 1.99 -4.92
C GLN A 35 -7.98 2.03 -5.57
N ILE A 36 -7.32 3.19 -5.53
CA ILE A 36 -5.96 3.32 -6.05
C ILE A 36 -5.00 2.47 -5.23
N ILE A 37 -5.14 2.45 -3.91
CA ILE A 37 -4.31 1.63 -3.04
C ILE A 37 -4.51 0.15 -3.33
N VAL A 38 -5.75 -0.28 -3.54
CA VAL A 38 -6.04 -1.68 -3.88
C VAL A 38 -5.31 -2.09 -5.16
N GLY A 39 -5.32 -1.22 -6.17
CA GLY A 39 -4.60 -1.46 -7.41
C GLY A 39 -3.08 -1.55 -7.21
N ASP A 40 -2.51 -0.66 -6.42
CA ASP A 40 -1.08 -0.68 -6.12
C ASP A 40 -0.68 -1.95 -5.38
N ILE A 41 -1.48 -2.38 -4.40
CA ILE A 41 -1.21 -3.61 -3.66
C ILE A 41 -1.25 -4.82 -4.60
N ALA A 42 -2.20 -4.85 -5.52
CA ALA A 42 -2.28 -5.93 -6.49
C ALA A 42 -1.02 -5.99 -7.36
N LEU A 43 -0.51 -4.83 -7.80
CA LEU A 43 0.72 -4.77 -8.58
C LEU A 43 1.93 -5.24 -7.78
N LEU A 44 2.03 -4.85 -6.51
CA LEU A 44 3.13 -5.27 -5.66
C LEU A 44 3.12 -6.78 -5.42
N ARG A 45 1.94 -7.35 -5.21
CA ARG A 45 1.80 -8.80 -5.07
C ARG A 45 2.20 -9.54 -6.34
N ALA A 46 1.80 -9.00 -7.48
CA ALA A 46 2.14 -9.60 -8.77
C ALA A 46 3.64 -9.59 -9.02
N SER A 47 4.36 -8.62 -8.48
CA SER A 47 5.82 -8.56 -8.60
C SER A 47 6.56 -9.41 -7.56
N GLY A 48 5.83 -10.16 -6.74
CA GLY A 48 6.41 -11.07 -5.75
C GLY A 48 6.64 -10.48 -4.37
N THR A 49 6.20 -9.25 -4.13
CA THR A 49 6.35 -8.62 -2.83
C THR A 49 5.32 -9.18 -1.85
N PRO A 50 5.72 -9.76 -0.71
CA PRO A 50 4.77 -10.24 0.28
C PRO A 50 4.11 -9.06 0.99
N ILE A 51 2.80 -8.99 0.93
CA ILE A 51 2.04 -7.91 1.56
C ILE A 51 0.96 -8.49 2.46
N ILE A 52 0.93 -8.04 3.70
CA ILE A 52 -0.13 -8.37 4.64
C ILE A 52 -0.94 -7.11 4.84
N SER A 53 -2.17 -7.13 4.35
CA SER A 53 -3.08 -6.00 4.53
C SER A 53 -4.50 -6.52 4.69
N THR A 54 -5.33 -5.77 5.38
CA THR A 54 -6.75 -6.06 5.51
C THR A 54 -7.54 -5.08 4.65
N PRO A 55 -8.62 -5.52 4.05
CA PRO A 55 -9.46 -4.64 3.22
C PRO A 55 -10.07 -3.50 4.01
#